data_63c400986f47ba13383db924a45a4bed
#
_entry.id   63c400986f47ba13383db924a45a4bed
#
_cell.length_a   1.000
_cell.length_b   1.000
_cell.length_c   1.000
_cell.angle_alpha   90.00
_cell.angle_beta   90.00
_cell.angle_gamma   90.00
#
_symmetry.space_group_name_H-M   'P 1'
#
loop_
_entity.id
_entity.type
_entity.pdbx_description
1 polymer ?
#
loop_
_entity_poly.entity_id
_entity_poly.type
_entity_poly.pdbx_seq_one_letter_code
_entity_poly.pdbx_strand_id
1 'polypeptide(L)'
;MLTVDVGARDAETVDIDDVLERTIGGRATATALAHDRIPFDADPFGPENRAYLSTGPMQMSQTSFTGRMNMTGLSPLTDGLVSTNAGGYLSRNFTGAGLSVLELVGESDELLAIHVTDGPEGPEVEFEEVPE
;
A
#
# COMPACT_ATOMS: atom_id res chain seq x y z
N MET A 1 1.87 -1.95 -9.21
CA MET A 1 1.25 -1.43 -7.96
C MET A 1 -0.25 -1.43 -8.13
N LEU A 2 -0.98 -1.82 -7.11
CA LEU A 2 -2.43 -1.66 -7.04
C LEU A 2 -2.75 -0.35 -6.32
N THR A 3 -3.48 0.55 -6.95
CA THR A 3 -4.02 1.77 -6.33
C THR A 3 -5.50 1.55 -6.05
N VAL A 4 -5.92 1.80 -4.82
CA VAL A 4 -7.31 1.66 -4.36
C VAL A 4 -7.80 3.02 -3.86
N ASP A 5 -8.81 3.56 -4.51
CA ASP A 5 -9.50 4.78 -4.09
C ASP A 5 -10.69 4.39 -3.19
N VAL A 6 -10.55 4.69 -1.90
CA VAL A 6 -11.57 4.33 -0.90
C VAL A 6 -12.81 5.22 -0.98
N GLY A 7 -12.67 6.44 -1.50
CA GLY A 7 -13.80 7.36 -1.70
C GLY A 7 -14.62 7.01 -2.94
N ALA A 8 -13.95 6.72 -4.05
CA ALA A 8 -14.59 6.28 -5.28
C ALA A 8 -14.99 4.79 -5.27
N ARG A 9 -14.47 4.00 -4.33
CA ARG A 9 -14.59 2.52 -4.28
C ARG A 9 -14.16 1.88 -5.60
N ASP A 10 -13.01 2.30 -6.08
CA ASP A 10 -12.43 1.85 -7.34
C ASP A 10 -10.97 1.40 -7.15
N ALA A 11 -10.47 0.59 -8.08
CA ALA A 11 -9.10 0.10 -8.02
C ALA A 11 -8.50 -0.04 -9.43
N GLU A 12 -7.23 0.33 -9.54
CA GLU A 12 -6.49 0.22 -10.79
C GLU A 12 -5.07 -0.31 -10.59
N THR A 13 -4.54 -0.98 -11.59
CA THR A 13 -3.13 -1.38 -11.63
C THR A 13 -2.30 -0.30 -12.30
N VAL A 14 -1.30 0.20 -11.59
CA VAL A 14 -0.39 1.26 -12.05
C VAL A 14 1.02 0.71 -12.20
N ASP A 15 1.66 1.02 -13.32
CA ASP A 15 3.07 0.72 -13.55
C ASP A 15 3.95 1.63 -12.68
N ILE A 16 4.94 1.03 -12.01
CA ILE A 16 5.95 1.71 -11.18
C ILE A 16 7.36 1.19 -11.45
N ASP A 17 7.62 0.67 -12.63
CA ASP A 17 8.91 0.07 -12.98
C ASP A 17 10.06 1.06 -12.82
N ASP A 18 9.84 2.34 -13.15
CA ASP A 18 10.81 3.43 -12.97
C ASP A 18 11.21 3.64 -11.49
N VAL A 19 10.27 3.42 -10.57
CA VAL A 19 10.54 3.49 -9.12
C VAL A 19 11.27 2.23 -8.66
N LEU A 20 10.85 1.06 -9.15
CA LEU A 20 11.46 -0.22 -8.80
C LEU A 20 12.90 -0.34 -9.30
N GLU A 21 13.25 0.23 -10.45
CA GLU A 21 14.63 0.27 -10.97
C GLU A 21 15.61 0.93 -9.99
N ARG A 22 15.15 1.90 -9.21
CA ARG A 22 15.98 2.66 -8.26
C ARG A 22 15.82 2.26 -6.80
N THR A 23 14.83 1.42 -6.45
CA THR A 23 14.49 1.15 -5.04
C THR A 23 14.42 -0.32 -4.64
N ILE A 24 14.32 -1.24 -5.57
CA ILE A 24 14.24 -2.71 -5.37
C ILE A 24 12.90 -3.17 -4.76
N GLY A 25 12.32 -2.45 -3.78
CA GLY A 25 11.09 -2.84 -3.10
C GLY A 25 11.02 -2.42 -1.63
N GLY A 26 9.91 -2.75 -0.97
CA GLY A 26 9.70 -2.51 0.46
C GLY A 26 9.73 -1.03 0.83
N ARG A 27 10.34 -0.72 1.99
CA ARG A 27 10.41 0.66 2.51
C ARG A 27 10.92 1.68 1.49
N ALA A 28 11.96 1.35 0.75
CA ALA A 28 12.56 2.28 -0.19
C ALA A 28 11.56 2.68 -1.29
N THR A 29 10.83 1.70 -1.84
CA THR A 29 9.80 1.95 -2.85
C THR A 29 8.64 2.77 -2.27
N ALA A 30 8.11 2.38 -1.11
CA ALA A 30 7.01 3.11 -0.47
C ALA A 30 7.39 4.55 -0.12
N THR A 31 8.62 4.77 0.36
CA THR A 31 9.11 6.12 0.68
C THR A 31 9.31 6.97 -0.57
N ALA A 32 9.83 6.40 -1.65
CA ALA A 32 9.99 7.10 -2.93
C ALA A 32 8.62 7.50 -3.52
N LEU A 33 7.65 6.57 -3.53
CA LEU A 33 6.29 6.85 -3.99
C LEU A 33 5.61 7.93 -3.14
N ALA A 34 5.73 7.85 -1.82
CA ALA A 34 5.17 8.86 -0.92
C ALA A 34 5.79 10.24 -1.16
N HIS A 35 7.11 10.31 -1.33
CA HIS A 35 7.81 11.55 -1.64
C HIS A 35 7.38 12.15 -2.98
N ASP A 36 7.19 11.31 -3.99
CA ASP A 36 6.87 11.76 -5.35
C ASP A 36 5.39 12.13 -5.52
N ARG A 37 4.48 11.58 -4.70
CA ARG A 37 3.02 11.64 -4.93
C ARG A 37 2.22 12.35 -3.85
N ILE A 38 2.73 12.46 -2.61
CA ILE A 38 2.04 13.20 -1.55
C ILE A 38 2.50 14.66 -1.62
N PRO A 39 1.58 15.63 -1.76
CA PRO A 39 1.95 17.06 -1.70
C PRO A 39 2.68 17.40 -0.39
N PHE A 40 3.65 18.29 -0.46
CA PHE A 40 4.49 18.63 0.70
C PHE A 40 3.70 19.28 1.84
N ASP A 41 2.60 19.94 1.52
CA ASP A 41 1.68 20.64 2.43
C ASP A 41 0.35 19.90 2.63
N ALA A 42 0.28 18.61 2.27
CA ALA A 42 -0.91 17.80 2.46
C ALA A 42 -1.26 17.65 3.94
N ASP A 43 -2.56 17.74 4.24
CA ASP A 43 -3.08 17.42 5.56
C ASP A 43 -2.99 15.90 5.81
N PRO A 44 -2.35 15.44 6.90
CA PRO A 44 -2.29 14.01 7.24
C PRO A 44 -3.66 13.33 7.39
N PHE A 45 -4.72 14.07 7.70
CA PHE A 45 -6.10 13.59 7.74
C PHE A 45 -6.88 13.83 6.46
N GLY A 46 -6.31 14.55 5.50
CA GLY A 46 -6.98 14.90 4.26
C GLY A 46 -6.88 13.84 3.17
N PRO A 47 -7.71 13.96 2.13
CA PRO A 47 -7.75 13.00 1.02
C PRO A 47 -6.49 12.98 0.15
N GLU A 48 -5.59 13.96 0.32
CA GLU A 48 -4.30 14.00 -0.38
C GLU A 48 -3.23 13.13 0.28
N ASN A 49 -3.43 12.73 1.55
CA ASN A 49 -2.56 11.74 2.17
C ASN A 49 -2.75 10.39 1.49
N ARG A 50 -1.69 9.60 1.45
CA ARG A 50 -1.67 8.27 0.85
C ARG A 50 -1.03 7.28 1.80
N ALA A 51 -1.57 6.08 1.86
CA ALA A 51 -0.96 5.00 2.60
C ALA A 51 -0.40 3.95 1.63
N TYR A 52 0.88 3.69 1.74
CA TYR A 52 1.58 2.68 0.94
C TYR A 52 1.88 1.45 1.79
N LEU A 53 1.34 0.30 1.41
CA LEU A 53 1.76 -0.99 1.94
C LEU A 53 2.67 -1.65 0.91
N SER A 54 3.86 -2.08 1.32
CA SER A 54 4.85 -2.61 0.39
C SER A 54 5.65 -3.77 0.96
N THR A 55 6.06 -4.66 0.07
CA THR A 55 6.89 -5.82 0.38
C THR A 55 8.15 -5.81 -0.46
N GLY A 56 9.16 -6.53 0.00
CA GLY A 56 10.40 -6.70 -0.77
C GLY A 56 10.38 -7.94 -1.67
N PRO A 57 11.31 -8.07 -2.63
CA PRO A 57 11.31 -9.14 -3.62
C PRO A 57 11.61 -10.53 -3.03
N MET A 58 12.09 -10.61 -1.79
CA MET A 58 12.38 -11.87 -1.11
C MET A 58 11.16 -12.50 -0.44
N GLN A 59 9.99 -11.87 -0.50
CA GLN A 59 8.74 -12.45 -0.02
C GLN A 59 8.42 -13.73 -0.78
N MET A 60 7.80 -14.70 -0.09
CA MET A 60 7.48 -16.04 -0.62
C MET A 60 8.70 -16.87 -1.05
N SER A 61 9.92 -16.37 -0.87
CA SER A 61 11.14 -17.16 -1.09
C SER A 61 11.40 -18.12 0.07
N GLN A 62 12.30 -19.08 -0.13
CA GLN A 62 12.78 -19.98 0.93
C GLN A 62 13.85 -19.34 1.83
N THR A 63 14.16 -18.07 1.62
CA THR A 63 15.14 -17.34 2.43
C THR A 63 14.58 -17.12 3.84
N SER A 64 15.40 -17.36 4.85
CA SER A 64 15.06 -17.09 6.24
C SER A 64 14.80 -15.60 6.48
N PHE A 65 13.94 -15.28 7.46
CA PHE A 65 13.62 -13.92 7.88
C PHE A 65 12.84 -13.07 6.86
N THR A 66 12.21 -13.69 5.87
CA THR A 66 11.18 -13.06 5.04
C THR A 66 9.85 -12.96 5.81
N GLY A 67 8.87 -12.23 5.30
CA GLY A 67 7.56 -12.08 5.93
C GLY A 67 7.38 -10.74 6.64
N ARG A 68 8.07 -9.69 6.18
CA ARG A 68 7.85 -8.32 6.61
C ARG A 68 7.24 -7.49 5.50
N MET A 69 6.35 -6.59 5.91
CA MET A 69 5.83 -5.53 5.07
C MET A 69 6.12 -4.17 5.69
N ASN A 70 6.13 -3.16 4.88
CA ASN A 70 6.28 -1.77 5.27
C ASN A 70 4.98 -1.02 5.03
N MET A 71 4.64 -0.09 5.91
CA MET A 71 3.61 0.90 5.69
C MET A 71 4.22 2.29 5.77
N THR A 72 3.93 3.15 4.80
CA THR A 72 4.44 4.53 4.70
C THR A 72 3.30 5.48 4.34
N GLY A 73 3.28 6.66 4.94
CA GLY A 73 2.31 7.74 4.70
C GLY A 73 2.65 8.96 5.55
N LEU A 74 1.80 9.98 5.60
CA LEU A 74 1.96 11.09 6.52
C LEU A 74 1.43 10.73 7.91
N SER A 75 2.13 11.17 8.92
CA SER A 75 1.77 10.98 10.34
C SER A 75 1.03 12.19 10.88
N PRO A 76 -0.20 12.02 11.39
CA PRO A 76 -0.91 13.11 12.07
C PRO A 76 -0.24 13.62 13.34
N LEU A 77 0.70 12.85 13.88
CA LEU A 77 1.43 13.24 15.09
C LEU A 77 2.59 14.22 14.81
N THR A 78 3.20 14.11 13.63
CA THR A 78 4.45 14.83 13.33
C THR A 78 4.38 15.67 12.07
N ASP A 79 3.27 15.62 11.33
CA ASP A 79 3.07 16.21 9.99
C ASP A 79 4.17 15.81 8.98
N GLY A 80 4.89 14.73 9.29
CA GLY A 80 5.99 14.23 8.49
C GLY A 80 5.76 12.82 7.99
N LEU A 81 6.61 12.38 7.08
CA LEU A 81 6.57 11.03 6.56
C LEU A 81 6.88 10.02 7.66
N VAL A 82 5.99 9.06 7.87
CA VAL A 82 6.18 7.92 8.76
C VAL A 82 6.37 6.64 7.94
N SER A 83 7.27 5.80 8.41
CA SER A 83 7.50 4.49 7.81
C SER A 83 7.66 3.45 8.92
N THR A 84 6.77 2.46 8.93
CA THR A 84 6.75 1.39 9.94
C THR A 84 6.81 0.02 9.28
N ASN A 85 7.26 -0.98 10.03
CA ASN A 85 7.32 -2.35 9.54
C ASN A 85 6.52 -3.28 10.45
N ALA A 86 5.81 -4.20 9.84
CA ALA A 86 5.12 -5.29 10.51
C ALA A 86 5.55 -6.64 9.95
N GLY A 87 5.58 -7.65 10.80
CA GLY A 87 5.77 -9.05 10.40
C GLY A 87 4.46 -9.82 10.49
N GLY A 88 4.45 -11.04 9.97
CA GLY A 88 3.32 -11.96 10.09
C GLY A 88 2.84 -12.50 8.75
N TYR A 89 1.66 -13.11 8.77
CA TYR A 89 1.11 -13.76 7.58
C TYR A 89 0.59 -12.80 6.52
N LEU A 90 0.18 -11.58 6.93
CA LEU A 90 -0.38 -10.58 6.01
C LEU A 90 0.57 -10.28 4.84
N SER A 91 1.86 -10.12 5.10
CA SER A 91 2.85 -9.85 4.05
C SER A 91 2.97 -10.97 3.02
N ARG A 92 2.79 -12.22 3.45
CA ARG A 92 2.82 -13.40 2.56
C ARG A 92 1.56 -13.48 1.72
N ASN A 93 0.39 -13.30 2.35
CA ASN A 93 -0.90 -13.31 1.66
C ASN A 93 -0.97 -12.17 0.64
N PHE A 94 -0.48 -10.99 1.00
CA PHE A 94 -0.35 -9.83 0.14
C PHE A 94 0.47 -10.14 -1.14
N THR A 95 1.64 -10.73 -0.97
CA THR A 95 2.45 -11.15 -2.13
C THR A 95 1.82 -12.33 -2.88
N GLY A 96 1.14 -13.24 -2.17
CA GLY A 96 0.38 -14.34 -2.76
C GLY A 96 -0.79 -13.89 -3.62
N ALA A 97 -1.39 -12.75 -3.33
CA ALA A 97 -2.40 -12.08 -4.15
C ALA A 97 -1.80 -11.24 -5.31
N GLY A 98 -0.53 -11.46 -5.66
CA GLY A 98 0.13 -10.78 -6.77
C GLY A 98 0.61 -9.36 -6.47
N LEU A 99 0.55 -8.91 -5.20
CA LEU A 99 0.88 -7.54 -4.83
C LEU A 99 2.33 -7.39 -4.37
N SER A 100 3.00 -6.35 -4.83
CA SER A 100 4.26 -5.84 -4.27
C SER A 100 4.09 -4.50 -3.55
N VAL A 101 3.18 -3.66 -4.05
CA VAL A 101 2.80 -2.38 -3.47
C VAL A 101 1.29 -2.19 -3.62
N LEU A 102 0.64 -1.78 -2.52
CA LEU A 102 -0.73 -1.29 -2.47
C LEU A 102 -0.68 0.19 -2.05
N GLU A 103 -1.32 1.05 -2.82
CA GLU A 103 -1.56 2.45 -2.52
C GLU A 103 -3.03 2.64 -2.16
N LEU A 104 -3.31 3.20 -0.99
CA LEU A 104 -4.65 3.63 -0.60
C LEU A 104 -4.74 5.15 -0.74
N VAL A 105 -5.77 5.62 -1.44
CA VAL A 105 -6.00 7.04 -1.69
C VAL A 105 -7.46 7.41 -1.41
N GLY A 106 -7.71 8.72 -1.28
CA GLY A 106 -9.05 9.24 -1.05
C GLY A 106 -9.50 9.14 0.41
N GLU A 107 -10.75 9.47 0.63
CA GLU A 107 -11.41 9.48 1.93
C GLU A 107 -12.79 8.84 1.81
N SER A 108 -13.19 8.05 2.79
CA SER A 108 -14.52 7.42 2.88
C SER A 108 -15.22 7.89 4.14
N ASP A 109 -16.51 8.25 4.02
CA ASP A 109 -17.36 8.59 5.15
C ASP A 109 -17.70 7.38 6.03
N GLU A 110 -17.47 6.16 5.51
CA GLU A 110 -17.81 4.90 6.18
C GLU A 110 -16.55 4.06 6.39
N LEU A 111 -16.59 3.25 7.46
CA LEU A 111 -15.54 2.27 7.70
C LEU A 111 -15.66 1.13 6.67
N LEU A 112 -14.59 0.91 5.91
CA LEU A 112 -14.53 -0.08 4.83
C LEU A 112 -13.55 -1.20 5.15
N ALA A 113 -13.98 -2.43 4.92
CA ALA A 113 -13.08 -3.56 4.70
C ALA A 113 -12.76 -3.66 3.20
N ILE A 114 -11.49 -3.82 2.88
CA ILE A 114 -11.01 -3.97 1.50
C ILE A 114 -10.52 -5.40 1.35
N HIS A 115 -11.22 -6.17 0.53
CA HIS A 115 -10.85 -7.55 0.21
C HIS A 115 -10.08 -7.56 -1.11
N VAL A 116 -8.84 -8.04 -1.08
CA VAL A 116 -8.02 -8.19 -2.29
C VAL A 116 -7.76 -9.66 -2.51
N THR A 117 -8.15 -10.16 -3.65
CA THR A 117 -8.00 -11.56 -4.05
C THR A 117 -7.21 -11.68 -5.35
N ASP A 118 -6.60 -12.84 -5.56
CA ASP A 118 -5.91 -13.16 -6.81
C ASP A 118 -6.95 -13.64 -7.84
N GLY A 119 -7.24 -12.78 -8.81
CA GLY A 119 -8.18 -13.07 -9.90
C GLY A 119 -7.45 -13.55 -11.16
N PRO A 120 -8.21 -14.05 -12.17
CA PRO A 120 -7.64 -14.62 -13.40
C PRO A 120 -6.89 -13.60 -14.28
N GLU A 121 -7.18 -12.30 -14.13
CA GLU A 121 -6.56 -11.21 -14.89
C GLU A 121 -5.70 -10.29 -13.99
N GLY A 122 -5.54 -10.63 -12.70
CA GLY A 122 -4.81 -9.85 -11.71
C GLY A 122 -5.60 -9.65 -10.42
N PRO A 123 -5.13 -8.81 -9.50
CA PRO A 123 -5.81 -8.57 -8.23
C PRO A 123 -7.23 -8.02 -8.42
N GLU A 124 -8.19 -8.66 -7.78
CA GLU A 124 -9.58 -8.21 -7.72
C GLU A 124 -9.86 -7.57 -6.36
N VAL A 125 -10.60 -6.47 -6.33
CA VAL A 125 -10.89 -5.69 -5.13
C VAL A 125 -12.39 -5.62 -4.89
N GLU A 126 -12.81 -5.99 -3.67
CA GLU A 126 -14.18 -5.85 -3.20
C GLU A 126 -14.19 -4.96 -1.95
N PHE A 127 -15.21 -4.11 -1.84
CA PHE A 127 -15.42 -3.20 -0.71
C PHE A 127 -16.63 -3.66 0.10
N GLU A 128 -16.46 -3.75 1.41
CA GLU A 128 -17.52 -4.08 2.35
C GLU A 128 -17.63 -3.00 3.42
N GLU A 129 -18.83 -2.44 3.59
CA GLU A 129 -19.11 -1.53 4.70
C GLU A 129 -19.17 -2.34 6.00
N VAL A 130 -18.40 -1.91 7.00
CA VAL A 130 -18.37 -2.58 8.30
C VAL A 130 -18.89 -1.64 9.38
N PRO A 131 -19.65 -2.14 10.36
CA PRO A 131 -20.16 -1.31 11.45
C PRO A 131 -18.99 -0.78 12.31
N GLU A 132 -19.15 0.43 12.85
CA GLU A 132 -18.25 1.03 13.83
C GLU A 132 -18.18 0.22 15.14
#